data_d5d84ba899f3fd96d9d18a0fbfa21eb2
#
_entry.id   d5d84ba899f3fd96d9d18a0fbfa21eb2
#
_cell.length_a   1.000
_cell.length_b   1.000
_cell.length_c   1.000
_cell.angle_alpha   90.00
_cell.angle_beta   90.00
_cell.angle_gamma   90.00
#
_symmetry.space_group_name_H-M   'P 1'
#
loop_
_entity.id
_entity.type
_entity.pdbx_description
1 polymer ?
#
loop_
_entity_poly.entity_id
_entity_poly.type
_entity_poly.pdbx_seq_one_letter_code
_entity_poly.pdbx_strand_id
1 'polypeptide(L)'
;MKIDIFSHCTIDEIVRDGTSVETAGGPACYCGLTARNLKFDVELHTKIGADFGYKELLEKNKIFITQSSITEKPTTRFLLEISGTDRNLYLKTKCDPIEFDKLKTDGCIVSPVFDEILHDSLERIKKDSKFTLLDPQGFLRRTDKNNKIYLEKTEMNLSKITAI
;
A
#
# COMPACT_ATOMS: atom_id res chain seq x y z
N MET A 1 4.32 -21.17 3.72
CA MET A 1 3.04 -20.46 3.65
C MET A 1 3.24 -19.25 2.77
N LYS A 2 2.36 -19.05 1.79
CA LYS A 2 2.39 -17.92 0.85
C LYS A 2 1.40 -16.85 1.31
N ILE A 3 1.85 -15.60 1.28
CA ILE A 3 1.03 -14.42 1.60
C ILE A 3 1.07 -13.45 0.43
N ASP A 4 -0.10 -13.03 0.00
CA ASP A 4 -0.27 -12.00 -1.01
C ASP A 4 -0.55 -10.67 -0.31
N ILE A 5 0.16 -9.61 -0.72
CA ILE A 5 0.05 -8.28 -0.12
C ILE A 5 -0.46 -7.31 -1.18
N PHE A 6 -1.58 -6.66 -0.89
CA PHE A 6 -2.22 -5.66 -1.74
C PHE A 6 -2.04 -4.28 -1.13
N SER A 7 -1.15 -3.50 -1.72
CA SER A 7 -0.87 -2.11 -1.34
C SER A 7 0.06 -1.46 -2.35
N HIS A 8 0.05 -0.14 -2.48
CA HIS A 8 1.11 0.55 -3.17
C HIS A 8 2.42 0.52 -2.38
N CYS A 9 3.54 0.34 -3.10
CA CYS A 9 4.81 0.92 -2.68
C CYS A 9 4.69 2.44 -2.87
N THR A 10 5.13 3.21 -1.89
CA THR A 10 5.10 4.66 -1.95
C THR A 10 6.50 5.26 -1.85
N ILE A 11 6.60 6.52 -2.23
CA ILE A 11 7.75 7.36 -1.94
C ILE A 11 7.26 8.41 -0.96
N ASP A 12 7.78 8.37 0.27
CA ASP A 12 7.36 9.25 1.34
C ASP A 12 8.43 10.30 1.61
N GLU A 13 8.06 11.57 1.47
CA GLU A 13 8.87 12.71 1.92
C GLU A 13 8.48 13.05 3.35
N ILE A 14 9.44 12.98 4.27
CA ILE A 14 9.23 13.28 5.69
C ILE A 14 9.96 14.57 6.01
N VAL A 15 9.20 15.59 6.39
CA VAL A 15 9.73 16.89 6.84
C VAL A 15 9.58 17.00 8.34
N ARG A 16 10.71 17.16 9.03
CA ARG A 16 10.76 17.35 10.47
C ARG A 16 11.81 18.42 10.81
N ASP A 17 11.44 19.42 11.60
CA ASP A 17 12.33 20.45 12.11
C ASP A 17 13.21 21.09 11.00
N GLY A 18 12.61 21.36 9.83
CA GLY A 18 13.28 21.95 8.68
C GLY A 18 14.17 21.00 7.87
N THR A 19 14.24 19.73 8.24
CA THR A 19 14.94 18.68 7.49
C THR A 19 13.96 17.85 6.70
N SER A 20 14.27 17.56 5.43
CA SER A 20 13.49 16.66 4.57
C SER A 20 14.29 15.41 4.25
N VAL A 21 13.62 14.24 4.31
CA VAL A 21 14.17 12.94 3.93
C VAL A 21 13.16 12.20 3.08
N GLU A 22 13.60 11.69 1.93
CA GLU A 22 12.79 10.80 1.08
C GLU A 22 13.11 9.33 1.40
N THR A 23 12.08 8.49 1.49
CA THR A 23 12.22 7.06 1.81
C THR A 23 11.17 6.23 1.09
N ALA A 24 11.46 4.92 0.94
CA ALA A 24 10.43 3.96 0.57
C ALA A 24 9.37 3.88 1.66
N GLY A 25 8.12 3.87 1.26
CA GLY A 25 6.96 3.80 2.13
C GLY A 25 5.90 2.83 1.66
N GLY A 26 4.76 2.90 2.33
CA GLY A 26 3.60 2.07 2.08
C GLY A 26 3.66 0.67 2.70
N PRO A 27 2.50 0.12 3.06
CA PRO A 27 2.40 -1.25 3.61
C PRO A 27 2.98 -2.32 2.70
N ALA A 28 2.99 -2.12 1.36
CA ALA A 28 3.66 -3.01 0.43
C ALA A 28 5.12 -3.25 0.83
N CYS A 29 5.87 -2.19 1.17
CA CYS A 29 7.25 -2.31 1.62
C CYS A 29 7.32 -2.90 3.04
N TYR A 30 6.61 -2.33 4.00
CA TYR A 30 6.75 -2.72 5.42
C TYR A 30 6.19 -4.11 5.71
N CYS A 31 4.97 -4.42 5.25
CA CYS A 31 4.37 -5.74 5.43
C CYS A 31 5.17 -6.79 4.64
N GLY A 32 5.63 -6.46 3.43
CA GLY A 32 6.45 -7.35 2.62
C GLY A 32 7.74 -7.74 3.32
N LEU A 33 8.50 -6.77 3.79
CA LEU A 33 9.75 -6.99 4.52
C LEU A 33 9.52 -7.77 5.83
N THR A 34 8.46 -7.43 6.57
CA THR A 34 8.11 -8.14 7.80
C THR A 34 7.74 -9.59 7.53
N ALA A 35 6.89 -9.86 6.54
CA ALA A 35 6.48 -11.21 6.17
C ALA A 35 7.68 -12.06 5.72
N ARG A 36 8.61 -11.48 4.93
CA ARG A 36 9.85 -12.16 4.53
C ARG A 36 10.74 -12.48 5.74
N ASN A 37 10.88 -11.58 6.68
CA ASN A 37 11.63 -11.82 7.94
C ASN A 37 11.01 -12.96 8.76
N LEU A 38 9.69 -13.08 8.74
CA LEU A 38 8.94 -14.20 9.35
C LEU A 38 8.96 -15.48 8.50
N LYS A 39 9.74 -15.53 7.42
CA LYS A 39 9.92 -16.68 6.52
C LYS A 39 8.70 -17.06 5.70
N PHE A 40 7.76 -16.14 5.47
CA PHE A 40 6.70 -16.34 4.50
C PHE A 40 7.20 -16.12 3.08
N ASP A 41 6.58 -16.81 2.12
CA ASP A 41 6.70 -16.46 0.71
C ASP A 41 5.73 -15.31 0.43
N VAL A 42 6.26 -14.24 -0.18
CA VAL A 42 5.50 -13.00 -0.42
C VAL A 42 5.29 -12.82 -1.90
N GLU A 43 4.06 -12.64 -2.31
CA GLU A 43 3.68 -12.08 -3.59
C GLU A 43 3.11 -10.68 -3.39
N LEU A 44 3.69 -9.71 -4.09
CA LEU A 44 3.34 -8.31 -3.94
C LEU A 44 2.48 -7.83 -5.11
N HIS A 45 1.25 -7.44 -4.81
CA HIS A 45 0.34 -6.77 -5.74
C HIS A 45 0.41 -5.27 -5.48
N THR A 46 1.10 -4.56 -6.36
CA THR A 46 1.36 -3.12 -6.23
C THR A 46 1.36 -2.45 -7.61
N LYS A 47 1.30 -1.13 -7.65
CA LYS A 47 1.60 -0.32 -8.82
C LYS A 47 2.63 0.74 -8.46
N ILE A 48 3.58 0.95 -9.35
CA ILE A 48 4.65 1.95 -9.21
C ILE A 48 4.91 2.59 -10.58
N GLY A 49 5.44 3.80 -10.56
CA GLY A 49 6.01 4.45 -11.74
C GLY A 49 7.48 4.07 -11.97
N ALA A 50 8.03 4.54 -13.08
CA ALA A 50 9.45 4.39 -13.38
C ALA A 50 10.37 5.12 -12.36
N ASP A 51 9.80 6.07 -11.62
CA ASP A 51 10.46 6.89 -10.60
C ASP A 51 10.69 6.18 -9.25
N PHE A 52 10.22 4.93 -9.08
CA PHE A 52 10.41 4.17 -7.83
C PHE A 52 11.86 3.64 -7.72
N GLY A 53 12.69 4.38 -7.03
CA GLY A 53 14.13 4.10 -6.87
C GLY A 53 14.50 2.98 -5.88
N TYR A 54 13.50 2.36 -5.21
CA TYR A 54 13.76 1.43 -4.10
C TYR A 54 13.56 -0.06 -4.47
N LYS A 55 13.53 -0.41 -5.76
CA LYS A 55 13.36 -1.80 -6.21
C LYS A 55 14.41 -2.75 -5.65
N GLU A 56 15.68 -2.34 -5.68
CA GLU A 56 16.77 -3.15 -5.15
C GLU A 56 16.61 -3.50 -3.66
N LEU A 57 16.02 -2.60 -2.86
CA LEU A 57 15.73 -2.87 -1.46
C LEU A 57 14.79 -4.07 -1.30
N LEU A 58 13.75 -4.12 -2.12
CA LEU A 58 12.78 -5.21 -2.12
C LEU A 58 13.39 -6.51 -2.66
N GLU A 59 14.12 -6.44 -3.77
CA GLU A 59 14.75 -7.59 -4.41
C GLU A 59 15.80 -8.28 -3.51
N LYS A 60 16.62 -7.52 -2.79
CA LYS A 60 17.54 -8.04 -1.76
C LYS A 60 16.84 -8.86 -0.69
N ASN A 61 15.56 -8.54 -0.43
CA ASN A 61 14.71 -9.28 0.50
C ASN A 61 13.81 -10.32 -0.18
N LYS A 62 14.11 -10.69 -1.44
CA LYS A 62 13.34 -11.66 -2.24
C LYS A 62 11.86 -11.27 -2.41
N ILE A 63 11.60 -9.98 -2.57
CA ILE A 63 10.31 -9.43 -2.96
C ILE A 63 10.50 -8.82 -4.34
N PHE A 64 9.80 -9.38 -5.34
CA PHE A 64 9.99 -8.99 -6.73
C PHE A 64 8.79 -8.17 -7.21
N ILE A 65 9.08 -7.04 -7.86
CA ILE A 65 8.10 -6.23 -8.57
C ILE A 65 8.03 -6.73 -10.00
N THR A 66 6.86 -7.19 -10.40
CA THR A 66 6.62 -7.69 -11.76
C THR A 66 6.54 -6.54 -12.78
N GLN A 67 6.73 -6.85 -14.05
CA GLN A 67 6.59 -5.85 -15.12
C GLN A 67 5.17 -5.25 -15.18
N SER A 68 4.15 -6.04 -14.89
CA SER A 68 2.74 -5.58 -14.84
C SER A 68 2.45 -4.61 -13.69
N SER A 69 3.35 -4.50 -12.73
CA SER A 69 3.24 -3.52 -11.63
C SER A 69 3.78 -2.14 -12.01
N ILE A 70 4.49 -2.00 -13.14
CA ILE A 70 5.07 -0.73 -13.58
C ILE A 70 4.09 -0.04 -14.51
N THR A 71 3.80 1.24 -14.26
CA THR A 71 2.87 2.06 -15.04
C THR A 71 3.54 3.33 -15.57
N GLU A 72 2.85 4.04 -16.47
CA GLU A 72 3.30 5.34 -16.96
C GLU A 72 3.09 6.48 -15.94
N LYS A 73 2.17 6.29 -14.98
CA LYS A 73 1.95 7.25 -13.91
C LYS A 73 3.09 7.23 -12.90
N PRO A 74 3.37 8.36 -12.24
CA PRO A 74 4.35 8.40 -11.16
C PRO A 74 3.90 7.52 -9.98
N THR A 75 4.86 7.04 -9.22
CA THR A 75 4.63 6.32 -7.96
C THR A 75 3.78 7.17 -7.01
N THR A 76 2.92 6.53 -6.22
CA THR A 76 2.17 7.22 -5.17
C THR A 76 3.15 7.84 -4.17
N ARG A 77 2.99 9.15 -3.93
CA ARG A 77 3.86 9.93 -3.05
C ARG A 77 3.07 10.64 -1.97
N PHE A 78 3.61 10.61 -0.78
CA PHE A 78 3.09 11.39 0.33
C PHE A 78 4.14 12.38 0.83
N LEU A 79 3.66 13.51 1.35
CA LEU A 79 4.43 14.42 2.19
C LEU A 79 3.90 14.31 3.62
N LEU A 80 4.79 13.98 4.54
CA LEU A 80 4.51 13.91 5.96
C LEU A 80 5.24 15.04 6.67
N GLU A 81 4.51 16.04 7.14
CA GLU A 81 5.04 17.12 7.94
C GLU A 81 4.84 16.83 9.43
N ILE A 82 5.92 16.89 10.19
CA ILE A 82 5.94 16.67 11.64
C ILE A 82 6.44 17.93 12.32
N SER A 83 5.63 18.51 13.20
CA SER A 83 5.98 19.69 14.01
C SER A 83 5.54 19.43 15.46
N GLY A 84 6.51 19.20 16.34
CA GLY A 84 6.24 18.79 17.71
C GLY A 84 5.43 17.48 17.75
N THR A 85 4.19 17.54 18.26
CA THR A 85 3.24 16.42 18.31
C THR A 85 2.32 16.34 17.09
N ASP A 86 2.30 17.40 16.28
CA ASP A 86 1.40 17.48 15.13
C ASP A 86 1.96 16.74 13.93
N ARG A 87 1.07 16.08 13.21
CA ARG A 87 1.38 15.30 12.03
C ARG A 87 0.37 15.58 10.94
N ASN A 88 0.83 16.15 9.83
CA ASN A 88 0.04 16.40 8.65
C ASN A 88 0.51 15.52 7.49
N LEU A 89 -0.43 14.91 6.80
CA LEU A 89 -0.15 14.05 5.65
C LEU A 89 -0.81 14.64 4.40
N TYR A 90 -0.07 14.72 3.31
CA TYR A 90 -0.55 15.23 2.03
C TYR A 90 -0.28 14.21 0.92
N LEU A 91 -1.24 14.04 0.02
CA LEU A 91 -1.07 13.25 -1.19
C LEU A 91 -0.43 14.12 -2.27
N LYS A 92 0.76 13.76 -2.73
CA LYS A 92 1.48 14.48 -3.80
C LYS A 92 1.16 13.92 -5.19
N THR A 93 1.16 12.59 -5.30
CA THR A 93 0.81 11.86 -6.54
C THR A 93 0.06 10.58 -6.19
N LYS A 94 -0.79 10.11 -7.11
CA LYS A 94 -1.51 8.84 -7.01
C LYS A 94 -1.21 7.99 -8.25
N CYS A 95 -0.71 6.78 -8.04
CA CYS A 95 -0.49 5.79 -9.08
C CYS A 95 -1.80 5.13 -9.54
N ASP A 96 -1.72 4.20 -10.50
CA ASP A 96 -2.86 3.46 -11.00
C ASP A 96 -3.42 2.47 -9.94
N PRO A 97 -4.71 2.11 -10.03
CA PRO A 97 -5.29 1.07 -9.19
C PRO A 97 -4.56 -0.27 -9.37
N ILE A 98 -4.59 -1.08 -8.31
CA ILE A 98 -4.04 -2.44 -8.32
C ILE A 98 -5.03 -3.38 -9.02
N GLU A 99 -4.56 -4.06 -10.05
CA GLU A 99 -5.26 -5.10 -10.76
C GLU A 99 -4.58 -6.45 -10.51
N PHE A 100 -5.36 -7.52 -10.48
CA PHE A 100 -4.88 -8.89 -10.38
C PHE A 100 -5.85 -9.87 -11.06
N ASP A 101 -5.34 -11.00 -11.53
CA ASP A 101 -6.17 -12.00 -12.22
C ASP A 101 -6.76 -13.01 -11.26
N LYS A 102 -5.92 -13.89 -10.73
CA LYS A 102 -6.31 -14.98 -9.82
C LYS A 102 -5.37 -15.03 -8.63
N LEU A 103 -5.92 -15.39 -7.47
CA LEU A 103 -5.14 -15.63 -6.28
C LEU A 103 -4.92 -17.12 -6.05
N LYS A 104 -3.68 -17.45 -5.68
CA LYS A 104 -3.32 -18.78 -5.16
C LYS A 104 -2.46 -18.55 -3.93
N THR A 105 -3.11 -18.33 -2.82
CA THR A 105 -2.47 -17.88 -1.57
C THR A 105 -3.06 -18.58 -0.35
N ASP A 106 -2.30 -18.63 0.72
CA ASP A 106 -2.80 -19.08 2.02
C ASP A 106 -3.46 -17.93 2.79
N GLY A 107 -3.06 -16.68 2.51
CA GLY A 107 -3.65 -15.50 3.13
C GLY A 107 -3.30 -14.21 2.40
N CYS A 108 -4.13 -13.20 2.61
CA CYS A 108 -3.94 -11.86 2.05
C CYS A 108 -3.81 -10.81 3.15
N ILE A 109 -2.93 -9.85 2.92
CA ILE A 109 -2.89 -8.56 3.62
C ILE A 109 -3.37 -7.51 2.64
N VAL A 110 -4.48 -6.86 2.96
CA VAL A 110 -5.08 -5.79 2.16
C VAL A 110 -4.92 -4.50 2.96
N SER A 111 -3.97 -3.65 2.55
CA SER A 111 -3.64 -2.42 3.26
C SER A 111 -3.42 -1.28 2.27
N PRO A 112 -4.49 -0.78 1.63
CA PRO A 112 -4.36 0.33 0.70
C PRO A 112 -3.87 1.59 1.41
N VAL A 113 -3.11 2.41 0.67
CA VAL A 113 -2.62 3.71 1.18
C VAL A 113 -3.56 4.85 0.82
N PHE A 114 -4.18 4.81 -0.38
CA PHE A 114 -5.12 5.84 -0.84
C PHE A 114 -5.93 5.34 -2.06
N ASP A 115 -7.01 4.61 -1.80
CA ASP A 115 -8.02 4.23 -2.81
C ASP A 115 -7.44 3.55 -4.07
N GLU A 116 -6.37 2.74 -3.90
CA GLU A 116 -5.77 1.97 -4.99
C GLU A 116 -6.36 0.57 -5.15
N ILE A 117 -7.21 0.13 -4.21
CA ILE A 117 -7.92 -1.13 -4.27
C ILE A 117 -9.40 -0.84 -4.43
N LEU A 118 -9.96 -1.23 -5.57
CA LEU A 118 -11.38 -1.05 -5.86
C LEU A 118 -12.24 -1.98 -4.98
N HIS A 119 -13.47 -1.56 -4.67
CA HIS A 119 -14.39 -2.38 -3.86
C HIS A 119 -14.61 -3.77 -4.44
N ASP A 120 -14.79 -3.89 -5.76
CA ASP A 120 -14.94 -5.18 -6.44
C ASP A 120 -13.68 -6.06 -6.31
N SER A 121 -12.50 -5.44 -6.33
CA SER A 121 -11.23 -6.14 -6.08
C SER A 121 -11.16 -6.68 -4.66
N LEU A 122 -11.60 -5.91 -3.66
CA LEU A 122 -11.67 -6.37 -2.27
C LEU A 122 -12.62 -7.58 -2.13
N GLU A 123 -13.81 -7.54 -2.74
CA GLU A 123 -14.75 -8.66 -2.69
C GLU A 123 -14.17 -9.94 -3.34
N ARG A 124 -13.42 -9.79 -4.43
CA ARG A 124 -12.70 -10.91 -5.06
C ARG A 124 -11.62 -11.49 -4.14
N ILE A 125 -10.79 -10.64 -3.54
CA ILE A 125 -9.73 -11.05 -2.59
C ILE A 125 -10.35 -11.85 -1.43
N LYS A 126 -11.42 -11.34 -0.83
CA LYS A 126 -12.14 -12.00 0.28
C LYS A 126 -12.72 -13.36 -0.11
N LYS A 127 -13.12 -13.52 -1.37
CA LYS A 127 -13.66 -14.78 -1.90
C LYS A 127 -12.57 -15.81 -2.13
N ASP A 128 -11.43 -15.39 -2.64
CA ASP A 128 -10.37 -16.28 -3.14
C ASP A 128 -9.30 -16.56 -2.07
N SER A 129 -9.31 -15.84 -0.93
CA SER A 129 -8.38 -16.02 0.17
C SER A 129 -9.01 -16.78 1.34
N LYS A 130 -8.23 -17.65 1.98
CA LYS A 130 -8.65 -18.37 3.21
C LYS A 130 -8.59 -17.47 4.43
N PHE A 131 -7.66 -16.53 4.43
CA PHE A 131 -7.43 -15.58 5.51
C PHE A 131 -7.23 -14.19 4.91
N THR A 132 -7.95 -13.19 5.38
CA THR A 132 -7.79 -11.80 4.95
C THR A 132 -7.64 -10.88 6.14
N LEU A 133 -6.48 -10.23 6.24
CA LEU A 133 -6.26 -9.09 7.13
C LEU A 133 -6.51 -7.81 6.34
N LEU A 134 -7.31 -6.92 6.90
CA LEU A 134 -7.65 -5.64 6.31
C LEU A 134 -7.15 -4.49 7.19
N ASP A 135 -6.32 -3.62 6.66
CA ASP A 135 -6.12 -2.26 7.15
C ASP A 135 -6.95 -1.31 6.28
N PRO A 136 -8.03 -0.72 6.78
CA PRO A 136 -8.96 0.05 5.96
C PRO A 136 -8.48 1.46 5.62
N GLN A 137 -7.29 1.88 6.05
CA GLN A 137 -6.84 3.28 5.97
C GLN A 137 -7.03 3.92 4.59
N GLY A 138 -6.67 3.24 3.51
CA GLY A 138 -6.76 3.79 2.16
C GLY A 138 -8.20 3.92 1.64
N PHE A 139 -9.12 3.12 2.16
CA PHE A 139 -10.56 3.26 1.87
C PHE A 139 -11.20 4.43 2.61
N LEU A 140 -10.62 4.84 3.74
CA LEU A 140 -11.13 5.93 4.59
C LEU A 140 -10.49 7.28 4.28
N ARG A 141 -9.32 7.30 3.64
CA ARG A 141 -8.60 8.53 3.33
C ARG A 141 -9.26 9.31 2.19
N ARG A 142 -9.39 10.62 2.38
CA ARG A 142 -9.79 11.59 1.37
C ARG A 142 -8.82 12.76 1.39
N THR A 143 -8.86 13.60 0.36
CA THR A 143 -8.07 14.83 0.31
C THR A 143 -8.99 16.05 0.30
N ASP A 144 -8.55 17.10 0.99
CA ASP A 144 -9.11 18.43 0.82
C ASP A 144 -8.57 19.13 -0.44
N LYS A 145 -8.96 20.39 -0.65
CA LYS A 145 -8.52 21.22 -1.79
C LYS A 145 -7.01 21.49 -1.83
N ASN A 146 -6.31 21.26 -0.72
CA ASN A 146 -4.86 21.44 -0.59
C ASN A 146 -4.12 20.09 -0.62
N ASN A 147 -4.80 19.00 -0.99
CA ASN A 147 -4.30 17.64 -0.96
C ASN A 147 -3.94 17.12 0.45
N LYS A 148 -4.36 17.82 1.52
CA LYS A 148 -4.20 17.33 2.88
C LYS A 148 -5.15 16.17 3.11
N ILE A 149 -4.61 15.08 3.68
CA ILE A 149 -5.40 13.87 3.95
C ILE A 149 -6.20 14.05 5.24
N TYR A 150 -7.47 13.66 5.14
CA TYR A 150 -8.37 13.48 6.29
C TYR A 150 -9.06 12.11 6.18
N LEU A 151 -9.71 11.68 7.25
CA LEU A 151 -10.47 10.44 7.29
C LEU A 151 -11.96 10.74 7.15
N GLU A 152 -12.62 9.97 6.28
CA GLU A 152 -14.05 10.03 6.07
C GLU A 152 -14.66 8.65 6.35
N LYS A 153 -15.79 8.65 7.05
CA LYS A 153 -16.53 7.41 7.32
C LYS A 153 -17.01 6.81 6.00
N THR A 154 -16.71 5.55 5.78
CA THR A 154 -17.10 4.78 4.61
C THR A 154 -17.76 3.48 5.07
N GLU A 155 -18.89 3.13 4.45
CA GLU A 155 -19.50 1.82 4.67
C GLU A 155 -18.73 0.75 3.91
N MET A 156 -18.36 -0.33 4.62
CA MET A 156 -17.63 -1.44 4.06
C MET A 156 -18.28 -2.76 4.48
N ASN A 157 -18.38 -3.69 3.54
CA ASN A 157 -18.76 -5.06 3.87
C ASN A 157 -17.57 -5.81 4.47
N LEU A 158 -17.59 -6.00 5.79
CA LEU A 158 -16.52 -6.69 6.52
C LEU A 158 -16.72 -8.20 6.64
N SER A 159 -17.77 -8.76 6.01
CA SER A 159 -17.95 -10.22 5.97
C SER A 159 -16.71 -10.89 5.34
N LYS A 160 -16.30 -12.04 5.87
CA LYS A 160 -15.10 -12.80 5.46
C LYS A 160 -13.75 -12.06 5.67
N ILE A 161 -13.72 -10.90 6.33
CA ILE A 161 -12.49 -10.34 6.87
C ILE A 161 -12.15 -11.10 8.14
N THR A 162 -10.92 -11.60 8.23
CA THR A 162 -10.48 -12.41 9.37
C THR A 162 -9.95 -11.55 10.51
N ALA A 163 -9.27 -10.45 10.17
CA ALA A 163 -8.73 -9.48 11.13
C ALA A 163 -8.70 -8.07 10.52
N ILE A 164 -8.83 -7.04 11.39
CA ILE A 164 -8.75 -5.61 11.06
C ILE A 164 -7.72 -4.98 12.00
#